data_20fc95f96560e8db82464ee2343c74dc
#
_entry.id   20fc95f96560e8db82464ee2343c74dc
#
_cell.length_a   1.000
_cell.length_b   1.000
_cell.length_c   1.000
_cell.angle_alpha   90.00
_cell.angle_beta   90.00
_cell.angle_gamma   90.00
#
_symmetry.space_group_name_H-M   'P 1'
#
loop_
_entity.id
_entity.type
_entity.pdbx_description
1 polymer ?
#
loop_
_entity_poly.entity_id
_entity_poly.type
_entity_poly.pdbx_seq_one_letter_code
_entity_poly.pdbx_strand_id
1 'polypeptide(L)'
;MRIVLAVLGLLLSIVSAQADKAVASGRPLKLYEAYATNPDCTSAGAIVLRVAQPPGHGRVSINQAGVFPSFPQSNPRSACNRRRVPGVQATYVSQRGYLGPDLVVLQALFPSGRGVNITVAIRVM
;
A
#
# COMPACT_ATOMS: atom_id res chain seq x y z
N MET A 1 39.67 -40.64 -23.00
CA MET A 1 38.93 -40.18 -21.85
C MET A 1 38.30 -38.82 -22.18
N ARG A 2 37.03 -38.80 -22.44
CA ARG A 2 36.34 -37.55 -22.80
C ARG A 2 35.70 -36.97 -21.53
N ILE A 3 36.19 -35.82 -21.10
CA ILE A 3 35.61 -35.09 -19.98
C ILE A 3 34.45 -34.27 -20.55
N VAL A 4 33.23 -34.65 -20.21
CA VAL A 4 32.04 -33.83 -20.50
C VAL A 4 31.91 -32.82 -19.35
N LEU A 5 32.31 -31.57 -19.61
CA LEU A 5 32.03 -30.47 -18.71
C LEU A 5 30.55 -30.10 -18.88
N ALA A 6 29.73 -30.58 -17.97
CA ALA A 6 28.37 -30.05 -17.83
C ALA A 6 28.46 -28.66 -17.25
N VAL A 7 28.28 -27.63 -18.08
CA VAL A 7 28.09 -26.26 -17.64
C VAL A 7 26.68 -26.18 -17.08
N LEU A 8 26.57 -26.26 -15.76
CA LEU A 8 25.31 -26.02 -15.07
C LEU A 8 25.07 -24.50 -15.14
N GLY A 9 24.27 -24.08 -16.13
CA GLY A 9 23.85 -22.71 -16.24
C GLY A 9 22.92 -22.38 -15.07
N LEU A 10 23.45 -21.59 -14.14
CA LEU A 10 22.65 -21.00 -13.06
C LEU A 10 21.73 -19.96 -13.72
N LEU A 11 20.48 -20.33 -13.95
CA LEU A 11 19.43 -19.38 -14.34
C LEU A 11 19.17 -18.48 -13.12
N LEU A 12 19.86 -17.36 -13.06
CA LEU A 12 19.47 -16.28 -12.17
C LEU A 12 18.12 -15.76 -12.69
N SER A 13 17.05 -16.16 -12.02
CA SER A 13 15.75 -15.53 -12.21
C SER A 13 15.86 -14.09 -11.66
N ILE A 14 16.07 -13.14 -12.56
CA ILE A 14 15.98 -11.73 -12.20
C ILE A 14 14.50 -11.44 -11.98
N VAL A 15 14.08 -11.45 -10.72
CA VAL A 15 12.78 -10.91 -10.35
C VAL A 15 12.92 -9.39 -10.43
N SER A 16 12.46 -8.81 -11.53
CA SER A 16 12.34 -7.36 -11.62
C SER A 16 11.21 -6.93 -10.67
N ALA A 17 11.57 -6.26 -9.57
CA ALA A 17 10.59 -5.61 -8.71
C ALA A 17 9.92 -4.49 -9.53
N GLN A 18 8.67 -4.74 -9.93
CA GLN A 18 7.85 -3.69 -10.53
C GLN A 18 7.37 -2.75 -9.44
N ALA A 19 7.30 -1.45 -9.73
CA ALA A 19 6.70 -0.48 -8.85
C ALA A 19 5.20 -0.79 -8.72
N ASP A 20 4.69 -0.81 -7.48
CA ASP A 20 3.28 -1.07 -7.21
C ASP A 20 2.39 0.06 -7.72
N LYS A 21 2.91 1.29 -7.73
CA LYS A 21 2.18 2.48 -8.13
C LYS A 21 3.07 3.43 -8.94
N ALA A 22 2.41 4.16 -9.83
CA ALA A 22 3.06 5.20 -10.63
C ALA A 22 2.29 6.52 -10.48
N VAL A 23 3.01 7.63 -10.49
CA VAL A 23 2.43 8.98 -10.35
C VAL A 23 3.29 10.00 -11.06
N ALA A 24 2.65 11.04 -11.60
CA ALA A 24 3.37 12.20 -12.12
C ALA A 24 3.99 13.02 -10.98
N SER A 25 5.18 13.57 -11.23
CA SER A 25 5.91 14.39 -10.26
C SER A 25 5.04 15.52 -9.69
N GLY A 26 5.03 15.65 -8.37
CA GLY A 26 4.28 16.68 -7.65
C GLY A 26 2.77 16.43 -7.54
N ARG A 27 2.25 15.33 -8.09
CA ARG A 27 0.84 14.98 -7.97
C ARG A 27 0.59 14.07 -6.78
N PRO A 28 -0.57 14.21 -6.11
CA PRO A 28 -0.92 13.32 -4.99
C PRO A 28 -1.22 11.91 -5.48
N LEU A 29 -0.75 10.94 -4.69
CA LEU A 29 -0.99 9.52 -4.91
C LEU A 29 -1.48 8.88 -3.63
N LYS A 30 -2.65 8.27 -3.66
CA LYS A 30 -3.13 7.47 -2.54
C LYS A 30 -2.32 6.18 -2.47
N LEU A 31 -1.62 5.97 -1.36
CA LEU A 31 -0.80 4.79 -1.12
C LEU A 31 -1.61 3.64 -0.54
N TYR A 32 -2.47 3.95 0.40
CA TYR A 32 -3.18 2.96 1.19
C TYR A 32 -4.39 3.60 1.85
N GLU A 33 -5.44 2.83 2.00
CA GLU A 33 -6.57 3.18 2.84
C GLU A 33 -7.00 1.97 3.66
N ALA A 34 -7.46 2.22 4.88
CA ALA A 34 -7.89 1.18 5.80
C ALA A 34 -9.18 1.59 6.49
N TYR A 35 -9.97 0.59 6.81
CA TYR A 35 -11.22 0.73 7.54
C TYR A 35 -11.42 -0.47 8.45
N ALA A 36 -12.10 -0.26 9.57
CA ALA A 36 -12.55 -1.30 10.47
C ALA A 36 -14.04 -1.06 10.73
N THR A 37 -14.88 -1.93 10.20
CA THR A 37 -16.31 -1.70 10.05
C THR A 37 -17.10 -2.85 10.65
N ASN A 38 -18.13 -2.52 11.43
CA ASN A 38 -19.12 -3.46 11.90
C ASN A 38 -20.12 -3.82 10.78
N PRO A 39 -20.87 -4.93 10.91
CA PRO A 39 -21.87 -5.30 9.90
C PRO A 39 -22.95 -4.24 9.64
N ASP A 40 -23.23 -3.36 10.61
CA ASP A 40 -24.14 -2.22 10.46
C ASP A 40 -23.47 -0.98 9.84
N CYS A 41 -22.25 -1.11 9.34
CA CYS A 41 -21.43 -0.07 8.72
C CYS A 41 -20.90 1.01 9.68
N THR A 42 -21.07 0.83 10.97
CA THR A 42 -20.42 1.70 11.97
C THR A 42 -18.95 1.34 12.15
N SER A 43 -18.16 2.28 12.68
CA SER A 43 -16.76 2.04 12.99
C SER A 43 -16.58 0.98 14.06
N ALA A 44 -15.71 0.02 13.82
CA ALA A 44 -15.33 -1.00 14.81
C ALA A 44 -14.21 -0.53 15.75
N GLY A 45 -13.75 0.69 15.59
CA GLY A 45 -12.69 1.30 16.40
C GLY A 45 -11.66 2.05 15.54
N ALA A 46 -10.74 2.72 16.22
CA ALA A 46 -9.71 3.51 15.55
C ALA A 46 -8.63 2.61 14.93
N ILE A 47 -8.18 2.99 13.75
CA ILE A 47 -7.01 2.43 13.10
C ILE A 47 -5.85 3.39 13.29
N VAL A 48 -4.71 2.89 13.74
CA VAL A 48 -3.47 3.67 13.81
C VAL A 48 -2.67 3.35 12.54
N LEU A 49 -2.52 4.34 11.67
CA LEU A 49 -1.68 4.25 10.48
C LEU A 49 -0.49 5.18 10.66
N ARG A 50 0.70 4.65 10.45
CA ARG A 50 1.93 5.43 10.60
C ARG A 50 2.95 5.09 9.52
N VAL A 51 3.86 6.01 9.28
CA VAL A 51 4.97 5.81 8.35
C VAL A 51 6.11 5.15 9.11
N ALA A 52 6.39 3.88 8.78
CA ALA A 52 7.50 3.14 9.36
C ALA A 52 8.83 3.48 8.67
N GLN A 53 8.78 3.68 7.35
CA GLN A 53 9.92 4.18 6.58
C GLN A 53 9.43 5.28 5.64
N PRO A 54 9.92 6.53 5.82
CA PRO A 54 9.53 7.64 4.97
C PRO A 54 10.11 7.51 3.56
N PRO A 55 9.47 8.15 2.56
CA PRO A 55 10.02 8.19 1.21
C PRO A 55 11.31 9.02 1.17
N GLY A 56 12.19 8.67 0.23
CA GLY A 56 13.44 9.41 0.02
C GLY A 56 13.25 10.74 -0.72
N HIS A 57 12.20 10.87 -1.51
CA HIS A 57 12.01 11.97 -2.45
C HIS A 57 10.60 12.55 -2.43
N GLY A 58 9.97 12.55 -1.29
CA GLY A 58 8.61 13.07 -1.14
C GLY A 58 8.17 13.07 0.31
N ARG A 59 6.88 13.26 0.49
CA ARG A 59 6.25 13.26 1.82
C ARG A 59 4.96 12.44 1.81
N VAL A 60 4.64 11.87 2.96
CA VAL A 60 3.40 11.13 3.19
C VAL A 60 2.55 11.89 4.21
N SER A 61 1.29 12.07 3.87
CA SER A 61 0.27 12.61 4.78
C SER A 61 -0.69 11.50 5.16
N ILE A 62 -1.06 11.44 6.44
CA ILE A 62 -2.03 10.48 6.96
C ILE A 62 -3.24 11.26 7.48
N ASN A 63 -4.42 10.91 6.96
CA ASN A 63 -5.64 11.64 7.26
C ASN A 63 -6.79 10.67 7.55
N GLN A 64 -7.67 11.07 8.47
CA GLN A 64 -8.98 10.47 8.63
C GLN A 64 -9.83 10.85 7.42
N ALA A 65 -10.57 9.87 6.87
CA ALA A 65 -11.41 10.09 5.71
C ALA A 65 -12.57 9.10 5.69
N GLY A 66 -13.66 9.49 5.04
CA GLY A 66 -14.70 8.55 4.65
C GLY A 66 -14.24 7.77 3.44
N VAL A 67 -14.29 6.45 3.51
CA VAL A 67 -13.86 5.55 2.43
C VAL A 67 -14.97 4.58 2.07
N PHE A 68 -14.96 4.14 0.82
CA PHE A 68 -15.84 3.04 0.38
C PHE A 68 -15.12 1.73 0.60
N PRO A 69 -15.65 0.83 1.47
CA PRO A 69 -15.05 -0.47 1.66
C PRO A 69 -15.21 -1.36 0.43
N SER A 70 -14.45 -2.44 0.39
CA SER A 70 -14.51 -3.45 -0.67
C SER A 70 -14.54 -4.84 -0.04
N PHE A 71 -15.69 -5.18 0.56
CA PHE A 71 -15.91 -6.51 1.12
C PHE A 71 -16.40 -7.49 0.06
N PRO A 72 -15.97 -8.75 0.10
CA PRO A 72 -16.55 -9.80 -0.73
C PRO A 72 -18.06 -9.93 -0.50
N GLN A 73 -18.82 -10.34 -1.51
CA GLN A 73 -20.27 -10.52 -1.39
C GLN A 73 -20.67 -11.52 -0.31
N SER A 74 -19.82 -12.50 -0.02
CA SER A 74 -20.03 -13.48 1.05
C SER A 74 -19.88 -12.92 2.45
N ASN A 75 -19.30 -11.71 2.59
CA ASN A 75 -19.12 -11.06 3.87
C ASN A 75 -20.43 -10.34 4.28
N PRO A 76 -20.88 -10.46 5.55
CA PRO A 76 -22.07 -9.75 6.01
C PRO A 76 -21.96 -8.22 5.91
N ARG A 77 -20.74 -7.68 5.75
CA ARG A 77 -20.47 -6.26 5.57
C ARG A 77 -20.55 -5.79 4.12
N SER A 78 -20.85 -6.66 3.18
CA SER A 78 -20.87 -6.32 1.75
C SER A 78 -21.80 -5.16 1.40
N ALA A 79 -22.90 -5.00 2.13
CA ALA A 79 -23.81 -3.87 1.95
C ALA A 79 -23.14 -2.52 2.26
N CYS A 80 -22.07 -2.49 3.04
CA CYS A 80 -21.32 -1.27 3.36
C CYS A 80 -20.51 -0.73 2.18
N ASN A 81 -20.27 -1.55 1.15
CA ASN A 81 -19.49 -1.14 -0.03
C ASN A 81 -20.11 0.05 -0.79
N ARG A 82 -21.39 0.30 -0.60
CA ARG A 82 -22.14 1.39 -1.25
C ARG A 82 -22.18 2.67 -0.43
N ARG A 83 -21.55 2.68 0.73
CA ARG A 83 -21.56 3.79 1.69
C ARG A 83 -20.15 4.16 2.06
N ARG A 84 -19.95 5.42 2.39
CA ARG A 84 -18.70 5.84 3.04
C ARG A 84 -18.72 5.40 4.49
N VAL A 85 -17.64 4.76 4.92
CA VAL A 85 -17.40 4.39 6.31
C VAL A 85 -16.19 5.16 6.84
N PRO A 86 -16.06 5.36 8.16
CA PRO A 86 -14.87 5.96 8.73
C PRO A 86 -13.62 5.13 8.38
N GLY A 87 -12.59 5.80 7.92
CA GLY A 87 -11.33 5.17 7.55
C GLY A 87 -10.16 6.12 7.70
N VAL A 88 -9.00 5.65 7.29
CA VAL A 88 -7.75 6.39 7.29
C VAL A 88 -7.04 6.20 5.96
N GLN A 89 -6.44 7.26 5.45
CA GLN A 89 -5.73 7.26 4.17
C GLN A 89 -4.31 7.77 4.33
N ALA A 90 -3.39 7.18 3.57
CA ALA A 90 -2.04 7.68 3.38
C ALA A 90 -1.88 8.16 1.94
N THR A 91 -1.41 9.41 1.79
CA THR A 91 -1.21 10.06 0.49
C THR A 91 0.24 10.51 0.36
N TYR A 92 0.81 10.24 -0.80
CA TYR A 92 2.18 10.58 -1.15
C TYR A 92 2.20 11.73 -2.15
N VAL A 93 3.13 12.67 -1.97
CA VAL A 93 3.46 13.70 -2.96
C VAL A 93 4.97 13.74 -3.08
N SER A 94 5.49 13.55 -4.30
CA SER A 94 6.92 13.66 -4.56
C SER A 94 7.40 15.10 -4.48
N GLN A 95 8.70 15.28 -4.25
CA GLN A 95 9.36 16.55 -4.49
C GLN A 95 9.12 16.97 -5.95
N ARG A 96 8.76 18.22 -6.14
CA ARG A 96 8.50 18.75 -7.48
C ARG A 96 9.76 18.64 -8.36
N GLY A 97 9.62 18.05 -9.53
CA GLY A 97 10.71 17.82 -10.47
C GLY A 97 11.49 16.52 -10.24
N TYR A 98 11.28 15.80 -9.13
CA TYR A 98 11.88 14.49 -8.97
C TYR A 98 11.27 13.50 -9.94
N LEU A 99 12.10 12.70 -10.59
CA LEU A 99 11.73 11.58 -11.45
C LEU A 99 12.52 10.35 -11.02
N GLY A 100 11.85 9.21 -10.92
CA GLY A 100 12.51 7.96 -10.57
C GLY A 100 11.78 7.18 -9.47
N PRO A 101 12.45 6.16 -8.89
CA PRO A 101 11.86 5.30 -7.88
C PRO A 101 11.80 5.98 -6.50
N ASP A 102 10.80 5.60 -5.73
CA ASP A 102 10.69 5.91 -4.31
C ASP A 102 10.07 4.71 -3.58
N LEU A 103 10.22 4.67 -2.27
CA LEU A 103 9.74 3.58 -1.45
C LEU A 103 9.19 4.12 -0.14
N VAL A 104 8.03 3.62 0.26
CA VAL A 104 7.39 3.94 1.54
C VAL A 104 7.00 2.64 2.23
N VAL A 105 7.25 2.56 3.52
CA VAL A 105 6.73 1.49 4.36
C VAL A 105 5.77 2.10 5.38
N LEU A 106 4.53 1.60 5.36
CA LEU A 106 3.48 1.96 6.29
C LEU A 106 3.24 0.82 7.26
N GLN A 107 2.77 1.17 8.45
CA GLN A 107 2.29 0.21 9.43
C GLN A 107 0.88 0.58 9.86
N ALA A 108 -0.03 -0.38 9.77
CA ALA A 108 -1.41 -0.24 10.22
C ALA A 108 -1.66 -1.14 11.42
N LEU A 109 -2.25 -0.58 12.47
CA LEU A 109 -2.69 -1.31 13.66
C LEU A 109 -4.22 -1.21 13.74
N PHE A 110 -4.87 -2.35 13.66
CA PHE A 110 -6.33 -2.46 13.67
C PHE A 110 -6.87 -2.64 15.09
N PRO A 111 -8.15 -2.27 15.34
CA PRO A 111 -8.77 -2.44 16.66
C PRO A 111 -8.77 -3.89 17.15
N SER A 112 -8.71 -4.86 16.24
CA SER A 112 -8.62 -6.29 16.56
C SER A 112 -7.27 -6.70 17.19
N GLY A 113 -6.27 -5.80 17.18
CA GLY A 113 -4.89 -6.10 17.58
C GLY A 113 -4.01 -6.57 16.43
N ARG A 114 -4.57 -6.70 15.22
CA ARG A 114 -3.80 -7.09 14.05
C ARG A 114 -2.91 -5.94 13.57
N GLY A 115 -1.63 -6.24 13.37
CA GLY A 115 -0.67 -5.33 12.74
C GLY A 115 -0.35 -5.76 11.32
N VAL A 116 -0.25 -4.80 10.39
CA VAL A 116 0.09 -5.04 9.00
C VAL A 116 1.16 -4.06 8.56
N ASN A 117 2.19 -4.56 7.90
CA ASN A 117 3.19 -3.73 7.23
C ASN A 117 2.88 -3.67 5.74
N ILE A 118 2.84 -2.47 5.19
CA ILE A 118 2.56 -2.23 3.78
C ILE A 118 3.78 -1.56 3.16
N THR A 119 4.44 -2.24 2.22
CA THR A 119 5.53 -1.68 1.45
C THR A 119 5.00 -1.24 0.10
N VAL A 120 5.17 0.03 -0.24
CA VAL A 120 4.73 0.59 -1.52
C VAL A 120 5.94 1.08 -2.30
N ALA A 121 6.21 0.46 -3.42
CA ALA A 121 7.18 0.91 -4.40
C ALA A 121 6.50 1.89 -5.36
N ILE A 122 7.10 3.06 -5.56
CA ILE A 122 6.53 4.15 -6.34
C ILE A 122 7.46 4.48 -7.50
N ARG A 123 6.87 4.73 -8.66
CA ARG A 123 7.56 5.27 -9.82
C ARG A 123 7.05 6.67 -10.08
N VAL A 124 7.90 7.66 -9.92
CA VAL A 124 7.58 9.05 -10.22
C VAL A 124 8.03 9.38 -11.64
N MET A 125 7.11 9.83 -12.45
CA MET A 125 7.32 10.09 -13.87
C MET A 125 7.14 11.57 -14.24
#